data_22f1e1975e715a77d308cad4200fa705
#
_entry.id   22f1e1975e715a77d308cad4200fa705
#
_cell.length_a   1.000
_cell.length_b   1.000
_cell.length_c   1.000
_cell.angle_alpha   90.00
_cell.angle_beta   90.00
_cell.angle_gamma   90.00
#
_symmetry.space_group_name_H-M   'P 1'
#
loop_
_entity.id
_entity.type
_entity.pdbx_description
1 polymer ?
#
loop_
_entity_poly.entity_id
_entity_poly.type
_entity_poly.pdbx_seq_one_letter_code
_entity_poly.pdbx_strand_id
1 'polypeptide(L)'
;MRNIDSLKEYIHKRNQAFESKIFEDVENPLPRSHFCNNQKYLDAFSQDIIHGNNQLLKEGSGVQEMLYNTLVHRILLNKEFCRDNTDEHGIFRIADYESLKANVKEQRSFTGRYRNMMANVHLSKMPKDEFFDKMVTTILSELEKFDNCLQSDIYHSEDLRRNGYQCGPFTQYQLSSDLLYVPKLTLMPDYIDYCHHGTAMGTFHCTEQWNFSKELIDLIIKINEEYDHKTELTEMMIPSDANNVLCEFYKYTMSKKTRYRKPEIITHPSMLYEIPENLRRYKNV
;
A
#
# COMPACT_ATOMS: atom_id res chain seq x y z
N MET A 1 -4.00 3.22 -28.45
CA MET A 1 -4.42 2.87 -27.06
C MET A 1 -5.93 3.06 -27.00
N ARG A 2 -6.72 2.00 -26.88
CA ARG A 2 -8.18 2.06 -27.06
C ARG A 2 -9.01 2.64 -25.92
N ASN A 3 -8.49 2.69 -24.71
CA ASN A 3 -9.29 3.05 -23.52
C ASN A 3 -8.64 4.12 -22.64
N ILE A 4 -7.81 5.00 -23.21
CA ILE A 4 -7.13 6.06 -22.44
C ILE A 4 -8.14 7.07 -21.89
N ASP A 5 -9.17 7.43 -22.67
CA ASP A 5 -10.20 8.34 -22.19
C ASP A 5 -10.96 7.77 -20.99
N SER A 6 -11.25 6.46 -21.02
CA SER A 6 -11.88 5.79 -19.89
C SER A 6 -10.95 5.69 -18.67
N LEU A 7 -9.64 5.52 -18.89
CA LEU A 7 -8.65 5.55 -17.81
C LEU A 7 -8.56 6.95 -17.20
N LYS A 8 -8.51 7.99 -18.04
CA LYS A 8 -8.55 9.39 -17.60
C LYS A 8 -9.80 9.69 -16.78
N GLU A 9 -10.96 9.32 -17.31
CA GLU A 9 -12.24 9.46 -16.59
C GLU A 9 -12.20 8.76 -15.23
N TYR A 10 -11.66 7.52 -15.17
CA TYR A 10 -11.54 6.79 -13.92
C TYR A 10 -10.64 7.49 -12.90
N ILE A 11 -9.44 7.93 -13.31
CA ILE A 11 -8.48 8.61 -12.42
C ILE A 11 -9.11 9.88 -11.84
N HIS A 12 -9.75 10.70 -12.69
CA HIS A 12 -10.39 11.93 -12.25
C HIS A 12 -11.57 11.66 -11.29
N LYS A 13 -12.46 10.74 -11.62
CA LYS A 13 -13.56 10.33 -10.74
C LYS A 13 -13.07 9.77 -9.40
N ARG A 14 -11.92 9.09 -9.39
CA ARG A 14 -11.38 8.53 -8.16
C ARG A 14 -10.79 9.62 -7.26
N ASN A 15 -10.08 10.60 -7.82
CA ASN A 15 -9.62 11.77 -7.08
C ASN A 15 -10.81 12.55 -6.51
N GLN A 16 -11.81 12.86 -7.33
CA GLN A 16 -13.02 13.55 -6.91
C GLN A 16 -13.75 12.79 -5.78
N ALA A 17 -13.85 11.46 -5.88
CA ALA A 17 -14.46 10.63 -4.85
C ALA A 17 -13.65 10.61 -3.54
N PHE A 18 -12.34 10.80 -3.58
CA PHE A 18 -11.52 10.99 -2.39
C PHE A 18 -11.75 12.38 -1.78
N GLU A 19 -11.70 13.41 -2.59
CA GLU A 19 -11.88 14.80 -2.15
C GLU A 19 -13.28 15.05 -1.56
N SER A 20 -14.31 14.36 -2.06
CA SER A 20 -15.67 14.40 -1.50
C SER A 20 -15.77 13.88 -0.06
N LYS A 21 -14.76 13.19 0.46
CA LYS A 21 -14.69 12.79 1.87
C LYS A 21 -14.13 13.89 2.76
N ILE A 22 -13.40 14.83 2.18
CA ILE A 22 -12.69 15.89 2.89
C ILE A 22 -13.47 17.22 2.77
N PHE A 23 -14.08 17.46 1.62
CA PHE A 23 -14.76 18.71 1.28
C PHE A 23 -16.23 18.47 1.01
N GLU A 24 -17.10 19.19 1.71
CA GLU A 24 -18.57 19.06 1.59
C GLU A 24 -19.10 19.53 0.23
N ASP A 25 -18.38 20.43 -0.44
CA ASP A 25 -18.76 21.01 -1.75
C ASP A 25 -18.39 20.10 -2.93
N VAL A 26 -17.77 18.96 -2.69
CA VAL A 26 -17.38 18.00 -3.73
C VAL A 26 -18.30 16.79 -3.75
N GLU A 27 -19.03 16.64 -4.85
CA GLU A 27 -19.89 15.48 -5.06
C GLU A 27 -19.07 14.20 -5.30
N ASN A 28 -19.49 13.10 -4.67
CA ASN A 28 -18.85 11.78 -4.87
C ASN A 28 -19.39 11.11 -6.15
N PRO A 29 -18.59 11.05 -7.24
CA PRO A 29 -19.02 10.43 -8.51
C PRO A 29 -19.01 8.88 -8.45
N LEU A 30 -18.48 8.29 -7.38
CA LEU A 30 -18.36 6.84 -7.20
C LEU A 30 -19.00 6.37 -5.88
N PRO A 31 -20.27 6.73 -5.58
CA PRO A 31 -20.87 6.52 -4.25
C PRO A 31 -21.04 5.06 -3.85
N ARG A 32 -21.01 4.15 -4.81
CA ARG A 32 -21.22 2.70 -4.60
C ARG A 32 -19.98 1.85 -4.87
N SER A 33 -18.87 2.47 -5.23
CA SER A 33 -17.65 1.74 -5.61
C SER A 33 -16.61 1.77 -4.48
N HIS A 34 -16.05 0.60 -4.21
CA HIS A 34 -15.02 0.40 -3.20
C HIS A 34 -13.69 0.16 -3.91
N PHE A 35 -13.17 1.21 -4.51
CA PHE A 35 -11.85 1.21 -5.11
C PHE A 35 -10.83 1.77 -4.10
N CYS A 36 -9.63 1.21 -4.12
CA CYS A 36 -8.49 1.87 -3.48
C CYS A 36 -8.28 3.26 -4.07
N ASN A 37 -7.62 4.14 -3.36
CA ASN A 37 -7.30 5.47 -3.89
C ASN A 37 -6.29 5.35 -5.04
N ASN A 38 -6.22 6.35 -5.92
CA ASN A 38 -5.20 6.37 -6.96
C ASN A 38 -3.81 6.32 -6.32
N GLN A 39 -3.59 7.18 -5.35
CA GLN A 39 -2.40 7.21 -4.52
C GLN A 39 -2.52 6.17 -3.39
N LYS A 40 -1.62 5.21 -3.37
CA LYS A 40 -1.67 4.12 -2.40
C LYS A 40 -1.55 4.60 -0.95
N TYR A 41 -0.77 5.65 -0.69
CA TYR A 41 -0.61 6.18 0.66
C TYR A 41 -1.91 6.76 1.25
N LEU A 42 -2.93 7.06 0.41
CA LEU A 42 -4.25 7.51 0.86
C LEU A 42 -5.18 6.37 1.27
N ASP A 43 -4.77 5.12 1.12
CA ASP A 43 -5.54 3.99 1.63
C ASP A 43 -5.47 3.93 3.15
N ALA A 44 -6.56 3.54 3.79
CA ALA A 44 -6.68 3.59 5.24
C ALA A 44 -5.60 2.81 5.99
N PHE A 45 -5.18 1.64 5.49
CA PHE A 45 -4.07 0.89 6.10
C PHE A 45 -2.71 1.56 5.90
N SER A 46 -2.52 2.23 4.76
CA SER A 46 -1.30 3.00 4.52
C SER A 46 -1.23 4.20 5.47
N GLN A 47 -2.36 4.86 5.73
CA GLN A 47 -2.42 5.96 6.70
C GLN A 47 -2.17 5.49 8.12
N ASP A 48 -2.69 4.31 8.52
CA ASP A 48 -2.39 3.72 9.84
C ASP A 48 -0.87 3.49 10.00
N ILE A 49 -0.20 2.97 8.96
CA ILE A 49 1.26 2.78 8.94
C ILE A 49 2.00 4.12 9.02
N ILE A 50 1.61 5.11 8.21
CA ILE A 50 2.25 6.43 8.16
C ILE A 50 2.15 7.11 9.51
N HIS A 51 0.95 7.13 10.10
CA HIS A 51 0.69 7.75 11.38
C HIS A 51 1.52 7.09 12.51
N GLY A 52 1.49 5.75 12.59
CA GLY A 52 2.28 5.00 13.56
C GLY A 52 3.77 5.24 13.41
N ASN A 53 4.31 5.25 12.19
CA ASN A 53 5.72 5.51 11.94
C ASN A 53 6.13 6.95 12.27
N ASN A 54 5.27 7.93 11.99
CA ASN A 54 5.52 9.33 12.37
C ASN A 54 5.51 9.50 13.89
N GLN A 55 4.66 8.78 14.61
CA GLN A 55 4.65 8.78 16.06
C GLN A 55 5.92 8.11 16.63
N LEU A 56 6.32 6.96 16.11
CA LEU A 56 7.59 6.30 16.45
C LEU A 56 8.80 7.21 16.21
N LEU A 57 8.78 7.99 15.13
CA LEU A 57 9.84 8.98 14.86
C LEU A 57 9.89 10.06 15.93
N LYS A 58 8.74 10.60 16.35
CA LYS A 58 8.64 11.62 17.42
C LYS A 58 9.14 11.08 18.76
N GLU A 59 8.93 9.82 19.04
CA GLU A 59 9.41 9.11 20.23
C GLU A 59 10.91 8.81 20.18
N GLY A 60 11.59 9.05 19.05
CA GLY A 60 13.01 8.75 18.86
C GLY A 60 13.30 7.28 18.60
N SER A 61 12.30 6.48 18.26
CA SER A 61 12.43 5.03 17.98
C SER A 61 13.37 4.76 16.82
N GLY A 62 13.98 3.57 16.82
CA GLY A 62 14.84 3.09 15.75
C GLY A 62 14.07 2.74 14.46
N VAL A 63 14.80 2.59 13.36
CA VAL A 63 14.22 2.17 12.07
C VAL A 63 13.57 0.78 12.16
N GLN A 64 14.14 -0.12 12.96
CA GLN A 64 13.61 -1.48 13.13
C GLN A 64 12.19 -1.49 13.69
N GLU A 65 11.87 -0.62 14.66
CA GLU A 65 10.53 -0.50 15.22
C GLU A 65 9.52 -0.04 14.15
N MET A 66 9.90 0.91 13.31
CA MET A 66 9.08 1.39 12.21
C MET A 66 8.87 0.33 11.13
N LEU A 67 9.92 -0.43 10.82
CA LEU A 67 9.83 -1.56 9.88
C LEU A 67 8.92 -2.66 10.41
N TYR A 68 9.05 -3.00 11.68
CA TYR A 68 8.18 -3.97 12.33
C TYR A 68 6.72 -3.54 12.30
N ASN A 69 6.42 -2.30 12.73
CA ASN A 69 5.07 -1.75 12.67
C ASN A 69 4.48 -1.80 11.25
N THR A 70 5.25 -1.35 10.25
CA THR A 70 4.86 -1.39 8.84
C THR A 70 4.53 -2.81 8.37
N LEU A 71 5.42 -3.74 8.67
CA LEU A 71 5.31 -5.13 8.25
C LEU A 71 4.09 -5.82 8.87
N VAL A 72 3.89 -5.66 10.19
CA VAL A 72 2.79 -6.30 10.90
C VAL A 72 1.45 -5.80 10.41
N HIS A 73 1.28 -4.49 10.23
CA HIS A 73 0.07 -3.93 9.62
C HIS A 73 -0.20 -4.54 8.25
N ARG A 74 0.83 -4.68 7.42
CA ARG A 74 0.68 -5.23 6.06
C ARG A 74 0.40 -6.73 6.04
N ILE A 75 0.93 -7.50 6.96
CA ILE A 75 0.68 -8.94 7.05
C ILE A 75 -0.75 -9.21 7.53
N LEU A 76 -1.23 -8.50 8.52
CA LEU A 76 -2.51 -8.80 9.18
C LEU A 76 -3.71 -8.25 8.39
N LEU A 77 -3.67 -7.02 7.93
CA LEU A 77 -4.74 -6.34 7.16
C LEU A 77 -6.16 -6.55 7.71
N ASN A 78 -6.30 -6.75 9.01
CA ASN A 78 -7.58 -6.87 9.69
C ASN A 78 -7.73 -5.74 10.69
N LYS A 79 -8.56 -4.74 10.37
CA LYS A 79 -8.70 -3.52 11.15
C LYS A 79 -9.16 -3.75 12.58
N GLU A 80 -10.10 -4.66 12.80
CA GLU A 80 -10.55 -5.00 14.15
C GLU A 80 -9.42 -5.59 14.96
N PHE A 81 -8.72 -6.57 14.37
CA PHE A 81 -7.58 -7.20 15.02
C PHE A 81 -6.44 -6.19 15.27
N CYS A 82 -6.11 -5.34 14.28
CA CYS A 82 -5.07 -4.32 14.45
C CYS A 82 -5.43 -3.35 15.58
N ARG A 83 -6.66 -2.81 15.59
CA ARG A 83 -7.12 -1.92 16.65
C ARG A 83 -7.02 -2.54 18.04
N ASP A 84 -7.37 -3.83 18.17
CA ASP A 84 -7.44 -4.50 19.47
C ASP A 84 -6.03 -5.00 19.94
N ASN A 85 -5.01 -4.93 19.08
CA ASN A 85 -3.67 -5.43 19.35
C ASN A 85 -2.55 -4.39 19.11
N THR A 86 -2.89 -3.14 18.92
CA THR A 86 -1.96 -2.00 18.88
C THR A 86 -2.06 -1.18 20.15
N ASP A 87 -1.05 -0.33 20.40
CA ASP A 87 -1.12 0.66 21.47
C ASP A 87 -2.15 1.77 21.18
N GLU A 88 -2.25 2.76 22.07
CA GLU A 88 -3.17 3.90 21.94
C GLU A 88 -2.92 4.79 20.69
N HIS A 89 -1.75 4.67 20.08
CA HIS A 89 -1.34 5.36 18.85
C HIS A 89 -1.49 4.49 17.60
N GLY A 90 -2.04 3.28 17.73
CA GLY A 90 -2.20 2.34 16.62
C GLY A 90 -0.90 1.66 16.19
N ILE A 91 0.09 1.53 17.08
CA ILE A 91 1.42 1.01 16.79
C ILE A 91 1.56 -0.42 17.28
N PHE A 92 2.09 -1.29 16.43
CA PHE A 92 2.61 -2.59 16.85
C PHE A 92 4.05 -2.44 17.38
N ARG A 93 4.27 -2.84 18.64
CA ARG A 93 5.58 -2.77 19.29
C ARG A 93 6.32 -4.11 19.22
N ILE A 94 7.62 -4.07 18.96
CA ILE A 94 8.46 -5.30 19.00
C ILE A 94 8.40 -5.97 20.38
N ALA A 95 8.34 -5.16 21.45
CA ALA A 95 8.23 -5.66 22.81
C ALA A 95 7.00 -6.57 23.05
N ASP A 96 5.93 -6.39 22.27
CA ASP A 96 4.67 -7.13 22.41
C ASP A 96 4.59 -8.34 21.45
N TYR A 97 5.67 -8.68 20.77
CA TYR A 97 5.70 -9.70 19.72
C TYR A 97 5.10 -11.05 20.14
N GLU A 98 5.51 -11.60 21.28
CA GLU A 98 5.04 -12.91 21.73
C GLU A 98 3.54 -12.90 22.09
N SER A 99 3.07 -11.82 22.70
CA SER A 99 1.64 -11.60 22.97
C SER A 99 0.84 -11.50 21.68
N LEU A 100 1.32 -10.72 20.72
CA LEU A 100 0.69 -10.57 19.41
C LEU A 100 0.62 -11.91 18.66
N LYS A 101 1.70 -12.69 18.68
CA LYS A 101 1.75 -14.03 18.06
C LYS A 101 0.71 -14.98 18.67
N ALA A 102 0.56 -14.96 19.99
CA ALA A 102 -0.48 -15.72 20.67
C ALA A 102 -1.88 -15.29 20.25
N ASN A 103 -2.14 -13.98 20.17
CA ASN A 103 -3.42 -13.44 19.71
C ASN A 103 -3.70 -13.75 18.23
N VAL A 104 -2.69 -13.77 17.37
CA VAL A 104 -2.81 -14.22 15.96
C VAL A 104 -3.31 -15.65 15.87
N LYS A 105 -2.88 -16.53 16.77
CA LYS A 105 -3.34 -17.92 16.83
C LYS A 105 -4.81 -18.04 17.22
N GLU A 106 -5.20 -17.34 18.26
CA GLU A 106 -6.51 -17.51 18.92
C GLU A 106 -7.64 -16.74 18.22
N GLN A 107 -7.32 -15.63 17.56
CA GLN A 107 -8.31 -14.71 17.02
C GLN A 107 -8.41 -14.76 15.48
N ARG A 108 -9.41 -14.06 14.92
CA ARG A 108 -9.50 -13.81 13.48
C ARG A 108 -8.55 -12.69 13.08
N SER A 109 -7.29 -13.03 12.85
CA SER A 109 -6.19 -12.09 12.62
C SER A 109 -6.01 -11.67 11.14
N PHE A 110 -6.48 -12.47 10.17
CA PHE A 110 -6.32 -12.20 8.75
C PHE A 110 -7.65 -11.94 8.04
N THR A 111 -7.67 -11.04 7.06
CA THR A 111 -8.86 -10.80 6.25
C THR A 111 -8.98 -11.81 5.10
N GLY A 112 -10.10 -12.48 5.00
CA GLY A 112 -10.54 -13.26 3.84
C GLY A 112 -9.47 -14.13 3.19
N ARG A 113 -9.23 -13.89 1.90
CA ARG A 113 -8.23 -14.62 1.09
C ARG A 113 -6.84 -13.98 1.13
N TYR A 114 -6.63 -12.92 1.91
CA TYR A 114 -5.40 -12.14 1.86
C TYR A 114 -4.17 -12.98 2.20
N ARG A 115 -4.26 -13.84 3.22
CA ARG A 115 -3.20 -14.79 3.55
C ARG A 115 -2.77 -15.66 2.36
N ASN A 116 -3.74 -16.11 1.54
CA ASN A 116 -3.44 -16.92 0.35
C ASN A 116 -2.79 -16.08 -0.77
N MET A 117 -3.03 -14.77 -0.80
CA MET A 117 -2.42 -13.86 -1.77
C MET A 117 -1.01 -13.46 -1.35
N MET A 118 -0.74 -13.43 -0.05
CA MET A 118 0.57 -13.05 0.50
C MET A 118 1.61 -14.15 0.40
N ALA A 119 1.17 -15.41 0.46
CA ALA A 119 2.05 -16.56 0.54
C ALA A 119 2.03 -17.37 -0.75
N ASN A 120 3.11 -18.10 -1.00
CA ASN A 120 3.02 -19.25 -1.89
C ASN A 120 2.09 -20.32 -1.26
N VAL A 121 1.60 -21.27 -2.08
CA VAL A 121 0.62 -22.28 -1.66
C VAL A 121 1.08 -23.08 -0.44
N HIS A 122 2.38 -23.25 -0.26
CA HIS A 122 2.96 -23.97 0.86
C HIS A 122 2.75 -23.22 2.18
N LEU A 123 3.11 -21.94 2.23
CA LEU A 123 2.98 -21.10 3.43
C LEU A 123 1.52 -20.87 3.82
N SER A 124 0.60 -20.80 2.85
CA SER A 124 -0.82 -20.57 3.13
C SER A 124 -1.49 -21.72 3.92
N LYS A 125 -0.88 -22.90 3.98
CA LYS A 125 -1.39 -24.06 4.72
C LYS A 125 -0.85 -24.18 6.14
N MET A 126 0.14 -23.36 6.52
CA MET A 126 0.70 -23.39 7.87
C MET A 126 -0.34 -22.93 8.93
N PRO A 127 -0.20 -23.28 10.21
CA PRO A 127 -0.89 -22.62 11.31
C PRO A 127 -0.73 -21.09 11.24
N LYS A 128 -1.67 -20.32 11.76
CA LYS A 128 -1.67 -18.85 11.61
C LYS A 128 -0.48 -18.20 12.29
N ASP A 129 -0.17 -18.65 13.51
CA ASP A 129 0.94 -18.18 14.31
C ASP A 129 2.30 -18.53 13.70
N GLU A 130 2.46 -19.74 13.18
CA GLU A 130 3.66 -20.14 12.46
C GLU A 130 3.84 -19.36 11.15
N PHE A 131 2.74 -19.12 10.41
CA PHE A 131 2.77 -18.29 9.22
C PHE A 131 3.18 -16.86 9.55
N PHE A 132 2.57 -16.27 10.57
CA PHE A 132 2.88 -14.92 11.04
C PHE A 132 4.35 -14.81 11.45
N ASP A 133 4.81 -15.71 12.32
CA ASP A 133 6.18 -15.78 12.79
C ASP A 133 7.18 -15.87 11.61
N LYS A 134 6.94 -16.79 10.69
CA LYS A 134 7.79 -16.96 9.53
C LYS A 134 7.84 -15.72 8.64
N MET A 135 6.68 -15.07 8.39
CA MET A 135 6.63 -13.86 7.58
C MET A 135 7.39 -12.71 8.25
N VAL A 136 7.15 -12.49 9.55
CA VAL A 136 7.80 -11.40 10.29
C VAL A 136 9.30 -11.63 10.37
N THR A 137 9.75 -12.81 10.84
CA THR A 137 11.17 -13.10 11.04
C THR A 137 11.96 -13.13 9.72
N THR A 138 11.39 -13.71 8.66
CA THR A 138 12.06 -13.75 7.35
C THR A 138 12.23 -12.35 6.79
N ILE A 139 11.18 -11.53 6.81
CA ILE A 139 11.24 -10.19 6.22
C ILE A 139 12.11 -9.26 7.06
N LEU A 140 12.02 -9.32 8.39
CA LEU A 140 12.91 -8.52 9.26
C LEU A 140 14.37 -8.90 9.08
N SER A 141 14.70 -10.19 9.01
CA SER A 141 16.09 -10.63 8.81
C SER A 141 16.65 -10.18 7.44
N GLU A 142 15.82 -10.14 6.42
CA GLU A 142 16.23 -9.57 5.12
C GLU A 142 16.43 -8.05 5.24
N LEU A 143 15.53 -7.34 5.90
CA LEU A 143 15.64 -5.89 6.12
C LEU A 143 16.87 -5.54 6.97
N GLU A 144 17.26 -6.35 7.96
CA GLU A 144 18.49 -6.16 8.74
C GLU A 144 19.76 -6.25 7.89
N LYS A 145 19.77 -7.11 6.87
CA LYS A 145 20.88 -7.15 5.90
C LYS A 145 20.99 -5.84 5.13
N PHE A 146 19.88 -5.16 4.92
CA PHE A 146 19.84 -3.86 4.25
C PHE A 146 20.25 -2.71 5.16
N ASP A 147 20.07 -2.79 6.46
CA ASP A 147 20.48 -1.74 7.39
C ASP A 147 22.00 -1.44 7.26
N ASN A 148 22.79 -2.45 6.95
CA ASN A 148 24.20 -2.30 6.62
C ASN A 148 24.46 -1.66 5.25
N CYS A 149 23.50 -1.73 4.31
CA CYS A 149 23.55 -1.08 3.00
C CYS A 149 22.89 0.30 3.01
N LEU A 150 21.93 0.54 3.92
CA LEU A 150 21.15 1.79 4.03
C LEU A 150 21.99 3.00 4.49
N GLN A 151 23.22 2.81 4.95
CA GLN A 151 24.10 3.89 5.36
C GLN A 151 24.77 4.62 4.21
N SER A 152 24.69 4.16 2.98
CA SER A 152 25.47 4.72 1.88
C SER A 152 24.77 5.02 0.57
N ASP A 153 23.63 4.36 0.21
CA ASP A 153 23.08 4.50 -1.15
C ASP A 153 21.56 4.49 -1.26
N ILE A 154 21.08 5.08 -2.36
CA ILE A 154 19.69 5.07 -2.81
C ILE A 154 19.25 3.62 -3.02
N TYR A 155 18.23 3.22 -2.28
CA TYR A 155 17.70 1.87 -2.29
C TYR A 155 16.63 1.70 -3.38
N HIS A 156 16.78 0.67 -4.21
CA HIS A 156 15.80 0.34 -5.24
C HIS A 156 14.84 -0.75 -4.77
N SER A 157 13.55 -0.55 -4.94
CA SER A 157 12.51 -1.54 -4.59
C SER A 157 12.70 -2.88 -5.30
N GLU A 158 13.42 -2.90 -6.43
CA GLU A 158 13.78 -4.11 -7.16
C GLU A 158 14.75 -5.01 -6.39
N ASP A 159 15.61 -4.44 -5.57
CA ASP A 159 16.56 -5.20 -4.76
C ASP A 159 15.85 -6.00 -3.66
N LEU A 160 14.73 -5.48 -3.11
CA LEU A 160 13.84 -6.23 -2.23
C LEU A 160 13.28 -7.48 -2.91
N ARG A 161 12.97 -7.39 -4.19
CA ARG A 161 12.46 -8.51 -4.99
C ARG A 161 13.53 -9.57 -5.26
N ARG A 162 14.76 -9.15 -5.60
CA ARG A 162 15.86 -10.05 -6.00
C ARG A 162 16.37 -10.92 -4.85
N ASN A 163 16.26 -10.44 -3.62
CA ASN A 163 16.80 -11.09 -2.43
C ASN A 163 15.85 -12.12 -1.78
N GLY A 164 14.80 -12.52 -2.50
CA GLY A 164 14.19 -13.81 -2.20
C GLY A 164 13.15 -13.83 -1.09
N TYR A 165 12.36 -12.76 -0.91
CA TYR A 165 11.17 -12.90 -0.08
C TYR A 165 10.35 -14.10 -0.56
N GLN A 166 10.11 -15.07 0.31
CA GLN A 166 9.24 -16.20 0.00
C GLN A 166 7.75 -15.80 -0.08
N CYS A 167 7.47 -14.53 -0.28
CA CYS A 167 6.12 -14.02 -0.46
C CYS A 167 5.79 -13.84 -1.95
N GLY A 168 4.50 -13.93 -2.26
CA GLY A 168 4.03 -13.75 -3.63
C GLY A 168 4.25 -12.32 -4.14
N PRO A 169 4.25 -12.16 -5.43
CA PRO A 169 4.48 -10.90 -6.14
C PRO A 169 3.63 -9.72 -5.65
N PHE A 170 2.37 -9.97 -5.35
CA PHE A 170 1.48 -8.94 -4.81
C PHE A 170 1.96 -8.39 -3.46
N THR A 171 2.46 -9.28 -2.58
CA THR A 171 3.01 -8.88 -1.28
C THR A 171 4.30 -8.11 -1.43
N GLN A 172 5.18 -8.53 -2.35
CA GLN A 172 6.40 -7.80 -2.65
C GLN A 172 6.10 -6.37 -3.08
N TYR A 173 5.15 -6.17 -4.01
CA TYR A 173 4.69 -4.84 -4.41
C TYR A 173 4.15 -4.03 -3.22
N GLN A 174 3.30 -4.63 -2.38
CA GLN A 174 2.70 -3.95 -1.24
C GLN A 174 3.76 -3.51 -0.23
N LEU A 175 4.68 -4.41 0.13
CA LEU A 175 5.78 -4.11 1.06
C LEU A 175 6.73 -3.04 0.52
N SER A 176 7.16 -3.15 -0.74
CA SER A 176 8.02 -2.14 -1.38
C SER A 176 7.40 -0.75 -1.34
N SER A 177 6.08 -0.67 -1.56
CA SER A 177 5.37 0.60 -1.47
C SER A 177 5.27 1.10 -0.01
N ASP A 178 5.09 0.20 0.96
CA ASP A 178 4.92 0.59 2.37
C ASP A 178 6.25 1.02 3.02
N LEU A 179 7.38 0.51 2.54
CA LEU A 179 8.69 0.96 3.00
C LEU A 179 8.94 2.45 2.71
N LEU A 180 8.28 3.02 1.69
CA LEU A 180 8.28 4.47 1.45
C LEU A 180 7.66 5.26 2.62
N TYR A 181 6.91 4.60 3.50
CA TYR A 181 6.26 5.22 4.66
C TYR A 181 7.11 5.13 5.94
N VAL A 182 8.35 4.67 5.83
CA VAL A 182 9.32 4.63 6.94
C VAL A 182 10.23 5.86 6.87
N PRO A 183 10.05 6.88 7.73
CA PRO A 183 10.69 8.19 7.57
C PRO A 183 12.23 8.17 7.59
N LYS A 184 12.82 7.18 8.25
CA LYS A 184 14.30 7.04 8.38
C LYS A 184 14.95 6.33 7.19
N LEU A 185 14.16 5.75 6.28
CA LEU A 185 14.69 5.13 5.07
C LEU A 185 14.78 6.18 3.96
N THR A 186 15.93 6.23 3.27
CA THR A 186 16.07 7.02 2.05
C THR A 186 15.74 6.13 0.86
N LEU A 187 14.47 6.10 0.50
CA LEU A 187 13.97 5.29 -0.61
C LEU A 187 13.51 6.20 -1.74
N MET A 188 13.93 5.87 -2.95
CA MET A 188 13.37 6.48 -4.15
C MET A 188 12.15 5.66 -4.61
N PRO A 189 11.01 6.32 -4.90
CA PRO A 189 9.87 5.67 -5.52
C PRO A 189 10.20 5.36 -6.98
N ASP A 190 10.90 4.24 -7.21
CA ASP A 190 11.29 3.80 -8.53
C ASP A 190 10.12 3.33 -9.38
N TYR A 191 10.37 3.25 -10.70
CA TYR A 191 9.54 2.48 -11.60
C TYR A 191 9.57 1.02 -11.16
N ILE A 192 8.51 0.57 -10.52
CA ILE A 192 8.36 -0.82 -10.15
C ILE A 192 7.98 -1.58 -11.42
N ASP A 193 8.93 -2.23 -12.06
CA ASP A 193 8.74 -3.10 -13.25
C ASP A 193 7.82 -4.30 -12.96
N TYR A 194 7.31 -4.36 -11.77
CA TYR A 194 6.57 -5.49 -11.28
C TYR A 194 5.08 -5.35 -11.58
N CYS A 195 4.60 -6.26 -12.40
CA CYS A 195 3.20 -6.33 -12.80
C CYS A 195 2.51 -7.53 -12.12
N HIS A 196 1.70 -7.30 -11.08
CA HIS A 196 0.81 -8.35 -10.57
C HIS A 196 -0.41 -8.52 -11.47
N HIS A 197 -1.16 -9.62 -11.30
CA HIS A 197 -2.27 -9.99 -12.19
C HIS A 197 -3.27 -8.84 -12.44
N GLY A 198 -3.65 -8.09 -11.42
CA GLY A 198 -4.59 -6.96 -11.56
C GLY A 198 -4.03 -5.84 -12.43
N THR A 199 -2.75 -5.50 -12.27
CA THR A 199 -2.05 -4.51 -13.09
C THR A 199 -1.94 -5.00 -14.52
N ALA A 200 -1.55 -6.27 -14.75
CA ALA A 200 -1.48 -6.86 -16.09
C ALA A 200 -2.82 -6.77 -16.83
N MET A 201 -3.92 -7.08 -16.14
CA MET A 201 -5.26 -6.97 -16.69
C MET A 201 -5.63 -5.53 -17.02
N GLY A 202 -5.31 -4.56 -16.13
CA GLY A 202 -5.53 -3.13 -16.38
C GLY A 202 -4.70 -2.61 -17.55
N THR A 203 -3.43 -3.00 -17.63
CA THR A 203 -2.55 -2.68 -18.75
C THR A 203 -3.15 -3.18 -20.07
N PHE A 204 -3.55 -4.44 -20.12
CA PHE A 204 -4.17 -5.01 -21.31
C PHE A 204 -5.46 -4.26 -21.71
N HIS A 205 -6.29 -3.89 -20.75
CA HIS A 205 -7.49 -3.09 -21.02
C HIS A 205 -7.21 -1.72 -21.62
N CYS A 206 -6.09 -1.08 -21.23
CA CYS A 206 -5.68 0.25 -21.73
C CYS A 206 -5.00 0.17 -23.09
N THR A 207 -4.12 -0.82 -23.28
CA THR A 207 -3.13 -0.82 -24.37
C THR A 207 -3.30 -1.98 -25.37
N GLU A 208 -4.11 -2.98 -25.04
CA GLU A 208 -4.19 -4.29 -25.74
C GLU A 208 -2.84 -5.07 -25.72
N GLN A 209 -1.93 -4.67 -24.85
CA GLN A 209 -0.63 -5.31 -24.63
C GLN A 209 -0.48 -5.70 -23.16
N TRP A 210 0.29 -6.72 -22.89
CA TRP A 210 0.56 -7.18 -21.53
C TRP A 210 1.78 -6.50 -20.90
N ASN A 211 2.43 -5.61 -21.63
CA ASN A 211 3.64 -4.93 -21.20
C ASN A 211 3.30 -3.67 -20.38
N PHE A 212 3.55 -3.72 -19.09
CA PHE A 212 3.51 -2.57 -18.19
C PHE A 212 4.80 -1.77 -18.37
N SER A 213 4.74 -0.72 -19.14
CA SER A 213 5.91 0.06 -19.55
C SER A 213 6.04 1.39 -18.80
N LYS A 214 7.25 1.94 -18.84
CA LYS A 214 7.52 3.28 -18.28
C LYS A 214 6.63 4.34 -18.92
N GLU A 215 6.40 4.27 -20.22
CA GLU A 215 5.58 5.23 -20.95
C GLU A 215 4.12 5.20 -20.48
N LEU A 216 3.60 4.03 -20.08
CA LEU A 216 2.26 3.93 -19.51
C LEU A 216 2.22 4.52 -18.09
N ILE A 217 3.26 4.32 -17.30
CA ILE A 217 3.40 4.91 -15.96
C ILE A 217 3.42 6.44 -16.07
N ASP A 218 4.29 6.99 -16.92
CA ASP A 218 4.41 8.43 -17.15
C ASP A 218 3.08 9.02 -17.65
N LEU A 219 2.36 8.30 -18.51
CA LEU A 219 1.05 8.72 -18.97
C LEU A 219 0.02 8.77 -17.82
N ILE A 220 0.01 7.80 -16.93
CA ILE A 220 -0.89 7.77 -15.77
C ILE A 220 -0.61 8.94 -14.83
N ILE A 221 0.66 9.22 -14.55
CA ILE A 221 1.08 10.37 -13.73
C ILE A 221 0.61 11.67 -14.39
N LYS A 222 0.88 11.83 -15.71
CA LYS A 222 0.43 13.00 -16.46
C LYS A 222 -1.08 13.17 -16.45
N ILE A 223 -1.84 12.10 -16.59
CA ILE A 223 -3.32 12.16 -16.49
C ILE A 223 -3.75 12.63 -15.10
N ASN A 224 -3.05 12.19 -14.04
CA ASN A 224 -3.35 12.67 -12.70
C ASN A 224 -3.05 14.18 -12.56
N GLU A 225 -1.94 14.67 -13.11
CA GLU A 225 -1.57 16.09 -13.11
C GLU A 225 -2.57 16.99 -13.86
N GLU A 226 -3.30 16.44 -14.82
CA GLU A 226 -4.34 17.16 -15.57
C GLU A 226 -5.66 17.34 -14.79
N TYR A 227 -5.78 16.71 -13.61
CA TYR A 227 -6.95 16.87 -12.75
C TYR A 227 -6.85 18.19 -11.97
N ASP A 228 -7.99 18.87 -11.80
CA ASP A 228 -8.07 20.11 -10.98
C ASP A 228 -8.13 19.75 -9.49
N HIS A 229 -6.97 19.56 -8.89
CA HIS A 229 -6.82 19.10 -7.52
C HIS A 229 -7.22 20.17 -6.50
N LYS A 230 -8.07 19.81 -5.53
CA LYS A 230 -8.38 20.65 -4.37
C LYS A 230 -7.38 20.51 -3.22
N THR A 231 -6.48 19.53 -3.27
CA THR A 231 -5.50 19.26 -2.22
C THR A 231 -4.24 18.62 -2.79
N GLU A 232 -3.10 18.95 -2.21
CA GLU A 232 -1.82 18.29 -2.51
C GLU A 232 -1.84 16.77 -2.29
N LEU A 233 -2.79 16.26 -1.49
CA LEU A 233 -2.97 14.83 -1.25
C LEU A 233 -3.32 14.05 -2.52
N THR A 234 -4.15 14.60 -3.40
CA THR A 234 -4.51 13.96 -4.67
C THR A 234 -3.57 14.33 -5.80
N GLU A 235 -2.86 15.45 -5.67
CA GLU A 235 -1.88 15.91 -6.66
C GLU A 235 -0.66 14.98 -6.74
N MET A 236 -0.15 14.51 -5.60
CA MET A 236 1.05 13.71 -5.56
C MET A 236 0.79 12.28 -5.99
N MET A 237 1.32 11.89 -7.15
CA MET A 237 1.31 10.52 -7.67
C MET A 237 2.74 10.10 -8.00
N ILE A 238 3.14 8.92 -7.53
CA ILE A 238 4.46 8.34 -7.77
C ILE A 238 4.37 7.13 -8.72
N PRO A 239 5.47 6.71 -9.36
CA PRO A 239 5.46 5.60 -10.32
C PRO A 239 4.80 4.31 -9.82
N SER A 240 4.99 3.96 -8.55
CA SER A 240 4.36 2.76 -7.96
C SER A 240 2.83 2.85 -7.88
N ASP A 241 2.25 4.04 -7.83
CA ASP A 241 0.80 4.23 -7.79
C ASP A 241 0.14 3.80 -9.10
N ALA A 242 0.86 3.83 -10.23
CA ALA A 242 0.34 3.37 -11.53
C ALA A 242 -0.09 1.89 -11.48
N ASN A 243 0.61 1.05 -10.70
CA ASN A 243 0.19 -0.34 -10.47
C ASN A 243 -1.19 -0.39 -9.79
N ASN A 244 -1.40 0.45 -8.78
CA ASN A 244 -2.67 0.52 -8.06
C ASN A 244 -3.79 1.03 -8.97
N VAL A 245 -3.55 2.10 -9.70
CA VAL A 245 -4.48 2.69 -10.68
C VAL A 245 -4.94 1.65 -11.69
N LEU A 246 -4.03 0.92 -12.33
CA LEU A 246 -4.37 -0.07 -13.35
C LEU A 246 -5.14 -1.26 -12.77
N CYS A 247 -4.77 -1.74 -11.60
CA CYS A 247 -5.49 -2.82 -10.91
C CYS A 247 -6.93 -2.40 -10.60
N GLU A 248 -7.13 -1.20 -10.11
CA GLU A 248 -8.46 -0.69 -9.77
C GLU A 248 -9.26 -0.30 -11.03
N PHE A 249 -8.61 0.23 -12.06
CA PHE A 249 -9.23 0.49 -13.36
C PHE A 249 -9.79 -0.78 -13.99
N TYR A 250 -9.05 -1.89 -13.92
CA TYR A 250 -9.58 -3.18 -14.35
C TYR A 250 -10.88 -3.55 -13.62
N LYS A 251 -10.92 -3.38 -12.30
CA LYS A 251 -12.13 -3.61 -11.52
C LYS A 251 -13.26 -2.67 -11.93
N TYR A 252 -12.95 -1.40 -12.19
CA TYR A 252 -13.91 -0.40 -12.66
C TYR A 252 -14.54 -0.81 -13.99
N THR A 253 -13.75 -1.22 -14.96
CA THR A 253 -14.26 -1.68 -16.28
C THR A 253 -15.09 -2.95 -16.17
N MET A 254 -14.79 -3.82 -15.19
CA MET A 254 -15.51 -5.09 -14.94
C MET A 254 -16.68 -4.93 -13.95
N SER A 255 -16.90 -3.76 -13.37
CA SER A 255 -17.82 -3.54 -12.23
C SER A 255 -19.29 -3.84 -12.53
N LYS A 256 -19.70 -3.95 -13.80
CA LYS A 256 -21.04 -4.47 -14.17
C LYS A 256 -21.31 -5.90 -13.67
N LYS A 257 -20.28 -6.61 -13.17
CA LYS A 257 -20.36 -8.02 -12.74
C LYS A 257 -19.83 -8.26 -11.31
N THR A 258 -19.23 -7.29 -10.63
CA THR A 258 -18.59 -7.53 -9.32
C THR A 258 -19.49 -7.15 -8.15
N ARG A 259 -19.51 -8.03 -7.12
CA ARG A 259 -20.18 -7.75 -5.86
C ARG A 259 -19.40 -6.64 -5.10
N TYR A 260 -20.10 -5.58 -4.75
CA TYR A 260 -19.56 -4.45 -3.99
C TYR A 260 -19.08 -4.91 -2.60
N ARG A 261 -17.89 -4.45 -2.19
CA ARG A 261 -17.44 -4.53 -0.79
C ARG A 261 -17.89 -3.25 -0.06
N LYS A 262 -18.14 -3.35 1.26
CA LYS A 262 -18.40 -2.17 2.10
C LYS A 262 -17.20 -1.22 2.08
N PRO A 263 -17.40 0.12 2.13
CA PRO A 263 -16.31 1.06 2.23
C PRO A 263 -15.45 0.74 3.45
N GLU A 264 -14.13 0.74 3.27
CA GLU A 264 -13.23 0.74 4.40
C GLU A 264 -13.33 2.12 5.05
N ILE A 265 -13.92 2.17 6.22
CA ILE A 265 -13.98 3.38 7.02
C ILE A 265 -12.60 3.54 7.65
N ILE A 266 -12.02 4.74 7.53
CA ILE A 266 -10.84 5.13 8.30
C ILE A 266 -11.17 4.90 9.76
N THR A 267 -10.34 4.16 10.46
CA THR A 267 -10.61 3.66 11.81
C THR A 267 -10.68 4.79 12.84
N HIS A 268 -10.11 5.95 12.55
CA HIS A 268 -10.17 7.13 13.40
C HIS A 268 -10.67 8.35 12.64
N PRO A 269 -11.87 8.90 13.00
CA PRO A 269 -12.40 10.13 12.40
C PRO A 269 -11.49 11.36 12.60
N SER A 270 -10.56 11.31 13.56
CA SER A 270 -9.61 12.37 13.88
C SER A 270 -8.28 12.28 13.14
N MET A 271 -8.04 11.21 12.37
CA MET A 271 -6.82 11.10 11.57
C MET A 271 -6.90 12.03 10.38
N LEU A 272 -6.09 13.06 10.39
CA LEU A 272 -5.78 13.83 9.20
C LEU A 272 -4.95 12.96 8.27
N TYR A 273 -5.28 12.99 6.98
CA TYR A 273 -4.45 12.34 5.96
C TYR A 273 -3.09 12.98 5.90
N GLU A 274 -2.03 12.17 5.90
CA GLU A 274 -0.66 12.63 5.86
C GLU A 274 0.04 12.14 4.59
N ILE A 275 0.86 13.02 3.99
CA ILE A 275 1.81 12.64 2.94
C ILE A 275 3.08 12.17 3.64
N PRO A 276 3.58 10.95 3.36
CA PRO A 276 4.84 10.46 3.92
C PRO A 276 6.01 11.40 3.61
N GLU A 277 6.88 11.62 4.58
CA GLU A 277 8.03 12.54 4.45
C GLU A 277 8.93 12.18 3.25
N ASN A 278 9.18 10.90 3.01
CA ASN A 278 9.97 10.46 1.86
C ASN A 278 9.34 10.88 0.52
N LEU A 279 7.99 10.89 0.41
CA LEU A 279 7.31 11.32 -0.80
C LEU A 279 7.35 12.85 -0.98
N ARG A 280 7.30 13.61 0.13
CA ARG A 280 7.50 15.07 0.08
C ARG A 280 8.89 15.44 -0.44
N ARG A 281 9.92 14.72 0.00
CA ARG A 281 11.29 14.90 -0.49
C ARG A 281 11.41 14.62 -1.98
N TYR A 282 10.74 13.57 -2.47
CA TYR A 282 10.74 13.20 -3.89
C TYR A 282 10.16 14.29 -4.80
N LYS A 283 9.08 14.98 -4.36
CA LYS A 283 8.47 16.07 -5.13
C LYS A 283 9.40 17.30 -5.28
N ASN A 284 10.36 17.46 -4.38
CA ASN A 284 11.27 18.60 -4.34
C ASN A 284 12.63 18.34 -5.01
N VAL A 285 12.84 17.18 -5.61
CA VAL A 285 14.01 16.79 -6.41
C VAL A 285 13.71 16.90 -7.90
#